data_5505a1f3af911872395d61839039b4ed
#
_entry.id   5505a1f3af911872395d61839039b4ed
#
_cell.length_a   1.000
_cell.length_b   1.000
_cell.length_c   1.000
_cell.angle_alpha   90.00
_cell.angle_beta   90.00
_cell.angle_gamma   90.00
#
_symmetry.space_group_name_H-M   'P 1'
#
loop_
_entity.id
_entity.type
_entity.pdbx_description
1 polymer ?
#
loop_
_entity_poly.entity_id
_entity_poly.type
_entity_poly.pdbx_seq_one_letter_code
_entity_poly.pdbx_strand_id
1 'polypeptide(L)'
;VTVTATPATMAAPSAAAVLPCAVSSAYPAAVYQWCELITAHAAAEGLDANLVAAVILQESGGDPNALSRSGAVGLMQVMPRDGLAATFQCKNGPCFANRPSMAELYDPDFNIQYGTHLLAGLLAQRGNLREALRAYGPMDMGYAYADRVLSIYEQYR
;
A
#
# COMPACT_ATOMS: atom_id res chain seq x y z
N VAL A 1 49.78 22.65 -31.05
CA VAL A 1 48.95 21.46 -30.92
C VAL A 1 47.68 21.87 -30.19
N THR A 2 46.56 22.02 -30.96
CA THR A 2 45.26 22.44 -30.44
C THR A 2 44.47 21.17 -30.10
N VAL A 3 44.16 20.97 -28.79
CA VAL A 3 43.32 19.86 -28.35
C VAL A 3 41.87 20.33 -28.38
N THR A 4 41.09 19.81 -29.30
CA THR A 4 39.65 20.08 -29.42
C THR A 4 38.93 19.16 -28.42
N ALA A 5 38.37 19.70 -27.36
CA ALA A 5 37.50 18.95 -26.43
C ALA A 5 36.11 18.74 -27.04
N THR A 6 35.72 17.51 -27.24
CA THR A 6 34.38 17.09 -27.66
C THR A 6 33.44 17.27 -26.46
N PRO A 7 32.27 17.93 -26.62
CA PRO A 7 31.31 18.02 -25.53
C PRO A 7 30.66 16.65 -25.29
N ALA A 8 30.74 16.18 -24.06
CA ALA A 8 30.03 14.99 -23.62
C ALA A 8 28.52 15.26 -23.67
N THR A 9 27.79 14.52 -24.51
CA THR A 9 26.34 14.53 -24.57
C THR A 9 25.81 13.91 -23.27
N MET A 10 25.26 14.70 -22.38
CA MET A 10 24.50 14.20 -21.24
C MET A 10 23.23 13.53 -21.76
N ALA A 11 23.11 12.22 -21.59
CA ALA A 11 21.89 11.49 -21.88
C ALA A 11 20.77 12.01 -20.95
N ALA A 12 19.65 12.41 -21.53
CA ALA A 12 18.46 12.78 -20.76
C ALA A 12 18.01 11.57 -19.92
N PRO A 13 17.51 11.77 -18.67
CA PRO A 13 17.00 10.69 -17.89
C PRO A 13 15.86 10.00 -18.66
N SER A 14 15.98 8.68 -18.84
CA SER A 14 14.93 7.87 -19.43
C SER A 14 13.66 8.06 -18.61
N ALA A 15 12.57 8.52 -19.23
CA ALA A 15 11.26 8.52 -18.58
C ALA A 15 10.97 7.10 -18.13
N ALA A 16 10.73 6.91 -16.83
CA ALA A 16 10.35 5.61 -16.30
C ALA A 16 9.12 5.13 -17.07
N ALA A 17 9.20 3.95 -17.69
CA ALA A 17 8.11 3.39 -18.45
C ALA A 17 6.90 3.22 -17.54
N VAL A 18 5.76 3.83 -17.84
CA VAL A 18 4.50 3.63 -17.13
C VAL A 18 4.06 2.19 -17.37
N LEU A 19 3.94 1.41 -16.29
CA LEU A 19 3.46 0.04 -16.37
C LEU A 19 1.98 0.03 -16.77
N PRO A 20 1.56 -0.88 -17.66
CA PRO A 20 0.13 -1.03 -17.96
C PRO A 20 -0.62 -1.47 -16.70
N CYS A 21 -1.88 -1.03 -16.57
CA CYS A 21 -2.72 -1.40 -15.44
C CYS A 21 -2.83 -2.93 -15.30
N ALA A 22 -2.43 -3.45 -14.15
CA ALA A 22 -2.45 -4.89 -13.84
C ALA A 22 -3.59 -5.29 -12.89
N VAL A 23 -4.43 -4.31 -12.49
CA VAL A 23 -5.63 -4.60 -11.70
C VAL A 23 -6.76 -5.04 -12.61
N SER A 24 -7.48 -6.09 -12.22
CA SER A 24 -8.67 -6.56 -12.96
C SER A 24 -9.71 -5.45 -13.10
N SER A 25 -10.22 -5.25 -14.31
CA SER A 25 -11.30 -4.29 -14.57
C SER A 25 -12.65 -4.68 -13.94
N ALA A 26 -12.75 -5.87 -13.39
CA ALA A 26 -13.93 -6.33 -12.64
C ALA A 26 -14.04 -5.66 -11.25
N TYR A 27 -12.94 -5.10 -10.72
CA TYR A 27 -13.02 -4.35 -9.47
C TYR A 27 -13.97 -3.15 -9.59
N PRO A 28 -14.66 -2.76 -8.48
CA PRO A 28 -15.47 -1.54 -8.47
C PRO A 28 -14.66 -0.32 -8.92
N ALA A 29 -15.31 0.60 -9.62
CA ALA A 29 -14.67 1.79 -10.16
C ALA A 29 -13.91 2.61 -9.09
N ALA A 30 -14.43 2.64 -7.85
CA ALA A 30 -13.79 3.31 -6.73
C ALA A 30 -12.39 2.76 -6.40
N VAL A 31 -12.14 1.48 -6.64
CA VAL A 31 -10.83 0.84 -6.50
C VAL A 31 -10.03 0.92 -7.79
N TYR A 32 -10.66 0.61 -8.92
CA TYR A 32 -10.00 0.57 -10.22
C TYR A 32 -9.38 1.91 -10.64
N GLN A 33 -9.96 3.03 -10.22
CA GLN A 33 -9.39 4.36 -10.50
C GLN A 33 -7.94 4.53 -10.01
N TRP A 34 -7.52 3.74 -9.02
CA TRP A 34 -6.16 3.76 -8.47
C TRP A 34 -5.21 2.77 -9.15
N CYS A 35 -5.63 2.18 -10.27
CA CYS A 35 -4.93 1.07 -10.91
C CYS A 35 -3.46 1.36 -11.22
N GLU A 36 -3.14 2.55 -11.74
CA GLU A 36 -1.75 2.89 -12.07
C GLU A 36 -0.87 2.91 -10.83
N LEU A 37 -1.33 3.53 -9.75
CA LEU A 37 -0.60 3.57 -8.48
C LEU A 37 -0.46 2.18 -7.86
N ILE A 38 -1.54 1.40 -7.84
CA ILE A 38 -1.54 0.03 -7.33
C ILE A 38 -0.53 -0.82 -8.10
N THR A 39 -0.57 -0.74 -9.43
CA THR A 39 0.33 -1.52 -10.29
C THR A 39 1.79 -1.18 -10.05
N ALA A 40 2.12 0.11 -9.98
CA ALA A 40 3.49 0.56 -9.78
C ALA A 40 4.05 0.11 -8.42
N HIS A 41 3.30 0.30 -7.34
CA HIS A 41 3.77 -0.06 -6.00
C HIS A 41 3.76 -1.56 -5.75
N ALA A 42 2.79 -2.29 -6.28
CA ALA A 42 2.79 -3.75 -6.22
C ALA A 42 3.99 -4.35 -6.95
N ALA A 43 4.28 -3.87 -8.16
CA ALA A 43 5.44 -4.32 -8.94
C ALA A 43 6.77 -4.04 -8.20
N ALA A 44 6.91 -2.88 -7.58
CA ALA A 44 8.10 -2.52 -6.81
C ALA A 44 8.37 -3.47 -5.63
N GLU A 45 7.32 -4.05 -5.05
CA GLU A 45 7.40 -4.96 -3.91
C GLU A 45 7.26 -6.45 -4.32
N GLY A 46 7.10 -6.74 -5.60
CA GLY A 46 6.91 -8.11 -6.08
C GLY A 46 5.57 -8.73 -5.69
N LEU A 47 4.54 -7.90 -5.43
CA LEU A 47 3.19 -8.35 -5.11
C LEU A 47 2.28 -8.33 -6.35
N ASP A 48 1.25 -9.17 -6.32
CA ASP A 48 0.17 -9.11 -7.31
C ASP A 48 -0.66 -7.83 -7.09
N ALA A 49 -0.86 -7.05 -8.15
CA ALA A 49 -1.67 -5.83 -8.11
C ALA A 49 -3.12 -6.11 -7.65
N ASN A 50 -3.70 -7.26 -8.03
CA ASN A 50 -5.03 -7.66 -7.59
C ASN A 50 -5.10 -7.94 -6.09
N LEU A 51 -4.02 -8.40 -5.47
CA LEU A 51 -3.95 -8.57 -4.02
C LEU A 51 -4.02 -7.21 -3.31
N VAL A 52 -3.24 -6.23 -3.76
CA VAL A 52 -3.26 -4.87 -3.21
C VAL A 52 -4.64 -4.24 -3.40
N ALA A 53 -5.24 -4.41 -4.57
CA ALA A 53 -6.60 -3.96 -4.84
C ALA A 53 -7.64 -4.61 -3.91
N ALA A 54 -7.49 -5.89 -3.58
CA ALA A 54 -8.35 -6.60 -2.63
C ALA A 54 -8.25 -6.02 -1.21
N VAL A 55 -7.04 -5.68 -0.78
CA VAL A 55 -6.82 -5.00 0.51
C VAL A 55 -7.50 -3.62 0.51
N ILE A 56 -7.32 -2.82 -0.54
CA ILE A 56 -7.96 -1.50 -0.65
C ILE A 56 -9.48 -1.62 -0.63
N LEU A 57 -10.05 -2.58 -1.34
CA LEU A 57 -11.50 -2.80 -1.33
C LEU A 57 -12.00 -3.13 0.08
N GLN A 58 -11.33 -4.02 0.79
CA GLN A 58 -11.68 -4.40 2.16
C GLN A 58 -11.52 -3.23 3.14
N GLU A 59 -10.46 -2.46 3.03
CA GLU A 59 -10.09 -1.44 3.99
C GLU A 59 -10.90 -0.15 3.87
N SER A 60 -11.04 0.33 2.66
CA SER A 60 -11.63 1.66 2.41
C SER A 60 -12.70 1.69 1.33
N GLY A 61 -12.88 0.59 0.59
CA GLY A 61 -13.71 0.61 -0.61
C GLY A 61 -13.17 1.50 -1.74
N GLY A 62 -11.92 1.95 -1.62
CA GLY A 62 -11.31 2.88 -2.56
C GLY A 62 -11.42 4.37 -2.18
N ASP A 63 -11.84 4.67 -0.96
CA ASP A 63 -11.93 6.04 -0.44
C ASP A 63 -10.57 6.50 0.14
N PRO A 64 -9.90 7.47 -0.48
CA PRO A 64 -8.61 7.98 0.01
C PRO A 64 -8.74 8.76 1.32
N ASN A 65 -9.93 9.21 1.67
CA ASN A 65 -10.22 10.00 2.88
C ASN A 65 -10.78 9.17 4.03
N ALA A 66 -10.81 7.85 3.89
CA ALA A 66 -11.33 6.97 4.94
C ALA A 66 -10.53 7.13 6.24
N LEU A 67 -11.27 7.26 7.34
CA LEU A 67 -10.72 7.33 8.70
C LEU A 67 -11.50 6.37 9.59
N SER A 68 -10.82 5.38 10.16
CA SER A 68 -11.46 4.43 11.06
C SER A 68 -11.65 4.99 12.48
N ARG A 69 -12.46 4.30 13.29
CA ARG A 69 -12.64 4.63 14.70
C ARG A 69 -11.37 4.56 15.52
N SER A 70 -10.42 3.73 15.10
CA SER A 70 -9.10 3.60 15.74
C SER A 70 -8.07 4.57 15.20
N GLY A 71 -8.40 5.32 14.16
CA GLY A 71 -7.52 6.31 13.56
C GLY A 71 -6.71 5.82 12.36
N ALA A 72 -7.04 4.66 11.79
CA ALA A 72 -6.45 4.20 10.52
C ALA A 72 -6.87 5.09 9.36
N VAL A 73 -5.94 5.39 8.44
CA VAL A 73 -6.10 6.43 7.42
C VAL A 73 -5.98 5.87 6.01
N GLY A 74 -6.90 6.29 5.16
CA GLY A 74 -6.79 6.25 3.70
C GLY A 74 -7.05 4.90 3.08
N LEU A 75 -6.59 4.75 1.85
CA LEU A 75 -6.91 3.63 0.97
C LEU A 75 -6.59 2.26 1.57
N MET A 76 -5.45 2.10 2.19
CA MET A 76 -5.00 0.84 2.80
C MET A 76 -5.14 0.82 4.34
N GLN A 77 -5.79 1.84 4.91
CA GLN A 77 -6.07 1.94 6.35
C GLN A 77 -4.84 1.72 7.22
N VAL A 78 -3.82 2.55 6.98
CA VAL A 78 -2.57 2.52 7.74
C VAL A 78 -2.72 3.32 9.04
N MET A 79 -2.26 2.76 10.15
CA MET A 79 -2.23 3.47 11.44
C MET A 79 -1.12 4.51 11.44
N PRO A 80 -1.43 5.80 11.65
CA PRO A 80 -0.43 6.87 11.71
C PRO A 80 0.22 7.02 13.09
N ARG A 81 1.26 7.86 13.20
CA ARG A 81 1.87 8.21 14.49
C ARG A 81 1.07 9.22 15.32
N ASP A 82 0.15 9.93 14.69
CA ASP A 82 -0.64 11.02 15.31
C ASP A 82 -2.15 10.72 15.29
N GLY A 83 -2.95 11.68 15.76
CA GLY A 83 -4.39 11.52 15.87
C GLY A 83 -4.78 10.45 16.89
N LEU A 84 -5.90 9.77 16.68
CA LEU A 84 -6.40 8.72 17.56
C LEU A 84 -5.44 7.54 17.70
N ALA A 85 -4.69 7.22 16.65
CA ALA A 85 -3.71 6.14 16.67
C ALA A 85 -2.59 6.38 17.70
N ALA A 86 -2.26 7.63 18.02
CA ALA A 86 -1.25 7.96 19.02
C ALA A 86 -1.63 7.56 20.44
N THR A 87 -2.90 7.27 20.71
CA THR A 87 -3.38 6.84 22.03
C THR A 87 -3.04 5.38 22.34
N PHE A 88 -2.73 4.57 21.34
CA PHE A 88 -2.37 3.16 21.56
C PHE A 88 -0.95 3.05 22.12
N GLN A 89 -0.86 2.45 23.31
CA GLN A 89 0.40 2.25 24.02
C GLN A 89 0.87 0.81 23.94
N CYS A 90 2.14 0.65 23.62
CA CYS A 90 2.85 -0.62 23.60
C CYS A 90 3.94 -0.64 24.68
N LYS A 91 4.70 -1.72 24.78
CA LYS A 91 5.73 -1.91 25.81
C LYS A 91 6.77 -0.77 25.86
N ASN A 92 7.17 -0.25 24.67
CA ASN A 92 8.23 0.74 24.53
C ASN A 92 7.71 2.14 24.16
N GLY A 93 6.46 2.46 24.49
CA GLY A 93 5.82 3.74 24.17
C GLY A 93 4.67 3.60 23.18
N PRO A 94 4.29 4.69 22.46
CA PRO A 94 3.22 4.62 21.48
C PRO A 94 3.49 3.56 20.42
N CYS A 95 2.46 2.73 20.12
CA CYS A 95 2.61 1.58 19.22
C CYS A 95 3.03 1.99 17.80
N PHE A 96 2.58 3.16 17.35
CA PHE A 96 2.76 3.63 15.98
C PHE A 96 3.71 4.83 15.86
N ALA A 97 4.60 5.02 16.84
CA ALA A 97 5.52 6.16 16.90
C ALA A 97 6.39 6.33 15.64
N ASN A 98 6.73 5.24 14.98
CA ASN A 98 7.59 5.22 13.78
C ASN A 98 6.79 5.23 12.46
N ARG A 99 5.49 5.43 12.53
CA ARG A 99 4.62 5.48 11.35
C ARG A 99 4.59 6.89 10.74
N PRO A 100 4.12 7.00 9.50
CA PRO A 100 3.84 8.30 8.87
C PRO A 100 2.78 9.09 9.63
N SER A 101 2.68 10.39 9.35
CA SER A 101 1.59 11.22 9.85
C SER A 101 0.27 10.93 9.12
N MET A 102 -0.84 11.33 9.73
CA MET A 102 -2.15 11.32 9.05
C MET A 102 -2.11 12.12 7.75
N ALA A 103 -1.50 13.30 7.77
CA ALA A 103 -1.40 14.17 6.59
C ALA A 103 -0.70 13.48 5.42
N GLU A 104 0.40 12.78 5.68
CA GLU A 104 1.09 11.98 4.66
C GLU A 104 0.22 10.84 4.14
N LEU A 105 -0.47 10.14 5.02
CA LEU A 105 -1.30 8.98 4.66
C LEU A 105 -2.59 9.32 3.92
N TYR A 106 -3.05 10.58 3.95
CA TYR A 106 -4.18 11.01 3.11
C TYR A 106 -3.80 11.18 1.63
N ASP A 107 -2.51 11.27 1.31
CA ASP A 107 -2.05 11.22 -0.09
C ASP A 107 -2.20 9.80 -0.64
N PRO A 108 -2.96 9.59 -1.72
CA PRO A 108 -3.23 8.26 -2.27
C PRO A 108 -1.97 7.50 -2.69
N ASP A 109 -1.04 8.17 -3.35
CA ASP A 109 0.22 7.57 -3.80
C ASP A 109 1.06 7.11 -2.60
N PHE A 110 1.24 7.99 -1.63
CA PHE A 110 1.97 7.68 -0.40
C PHE A 110 1.31 6.55 0.40
N ASN A 111 -0.02 6.57 0.53
CA ASN A 111 -0.76 5.54 1.27
C ASN A 111 -0.58 4.16 0.63
N ILE A 112 -0.77 4.05 -0.68
CA ILE A 112 -0.60 2.78 -1.41
C ILE A 112 0.85 2.31 -1.32
N GLN A 113 1.83 3.19 -1.49
CA GLN A 113 3.24 2.86 -1.36
C GLN A 113 3.55 2.28 0.02
N TYR A 114 3.16 3.00 1.07
CA TYR A 114 3.45 2.59 2.45
C TYR A 114 2.73 1.29 2.84
N GLY A 115 1.44 1.18 2.55
CA GLY A 115 0.64 -0.01 2.86
C GLY A 115 1.11 -1.25 2.10
N THR A 116 1.47 -1.09 0.84
CA THR A 116 2.01 -2.18 0.01
C THR A 116 3.37 -2.65 0.53
N HIS A 117 4.25 -1.72 0.90
CA HIS A 117 5.55 -2.03 1.51
C HIS A 117 5.37 -2.78 2.85
N LEU A 118 4.44 -2.33 3.68
CA LEU A 118 4.11 -2.97 4.95
C LEU A 118 3.62 -4.41 4.74
N LEU A 119 2.71 -4.62 3.79
CA LEU A 119 2.18 -5.95 3.46
C LEU A 119 3.29 -6.88 2.93
N ALA A 120 4.14 -6.39 2.04
CA ALA A 120 5.27 -7.15 1.51
C ALA A 120 6.25 -7.58 2.62
N GLY A 121 6.53 -6.69 3.57
CA GLY A 121 7.37 -6.98 4.72
C GLY A 121 6.76 -8.07 5.62
N LEU A 122 5.45 -8.00 5.85
CA LEU A 122 4.74 -9.04 6.61
C LEU A 122 4.74 -10.39 5.89
N LEU A 123 4.57 -10.38 4.57
CA LEU A 123 4.63 -11.62 3.78
C LEU A 123 6.02 -12.27 3.86
N ALA A 124 7.09 -11.48 3.75
CA ALA A 124 8.46 -11.97 3.92
C ALA A 124 8.70 -12.53 5.32
N GLN A 125 8.17 -11.89 6.35
CA GLN A 125 8.33 -12.29 7.74
C GLN A 125 7.51 -13.53 8.11
N ARG A 126 6.27 -13.63 7.63
CA ARG A 126 5.30 -14.68 8.01
C ARG A 126 5.39 -15.92 7.12
N GLY A 127 5.91 -15.80 5.92
CA GLY A 127 6.14 -16.90 4.99
C GLY A 127 4.94 -17.35 4.16
N ASN A 128 3.73 -16.93 4.49
CA ASN A 128 2.54 -17.16 3.67
C ASN A 128 1.54 -16.01 3.74
N LEU A 129 0.71 -15.91 2.70
CA LEU A 129 -0.18 -14.77 2.49
C LEU A 129 -1.27 -14.67 3.58
N ARG A 130 -1.85 -15.78 4.00
CA ARG A 130 -2.92 -15.79 5.02
C ARG A 130 -2.41 -15.25 6.36
N GLU A 131 -1.20 -15.65 6.77
CA GLU A 131 -0.56 -15.15 7.98
C GLU A 131 -0.17 -13.67 7.86
N ALA A 132 0.32 -13.25 6.70
CA ALA A 132 0.64 -11.85 6.43
C ALA A 132 -0.60 -10.97 6.52
N LEU A 133 -1.71 -11.39 5.92
CA LEU A 133 -2.99 -10.66 5.97
C LEU A 133 -3.57 -10.62 7.39
N ARG A 134 -3.45 -11.71 8.14
CA ARG A 134 -3.83 -11.71 9.56
C ARG A 134 -3.06 -10.67 10.35
N ALA A 135 -1.76 -10.57 10.12
CA ALA A 135 -0.91 -9.58 10.79
C ALA A 135 -1.17 -8.14 10.32
N TYR A 136 -1.57 -7.96 9.07
CA TYR A 136 -1.92 -6.66 8.50
C TYR A 136 -3.24 -6.12 9.06
N GLY A 137 -4.24 -6.99 9.19
CA GLY A 137 -5.59 -6.63 9.61
C GLY A 137 -5.70 -6.27 11.10
N PRO A 138 -6.91 -5.88 11.55
CA PRO A 138 -7.17 -5.58 12.95
C PRO A 138 -6.88 -6.79 13.85
N MET A 139 -6.25 -6.54 15.00
CA MET A 139 -5.86 -7.60 15.94
C MET A 139 -7.04 -8.40 16.48
N ASP A 140 -8.19 -7.78 16.59
CA ASP A 140 -9.43 -8.39 17.12
C ASP A 140 -10.19 -9.24 16.09
N MET A 141 -9.84 -9.16 14.81
CA MET A 141 -10.51 -9.93 13.75
C MET A 141 -9.84 -11.29 13.45
N GLY A 142 -8.58 -11.45 13.80
CA GLY A 142 -7.83 -12.69 13.54
C GLY A 142 -7.84 -13.07 12.06
N TYR A 143 -8.14 -14.34 11.78
CA TYR A 143 -8.19 -14.86 10.40
C TYR A 143 -9.43 -14.43 9.61
N ALA A 144 -10.47 -13.91 10.25
CA ALA A 144 -11.66 -13.45 9.53
C ALA A 144 -11.33 -12.33 8.53
N TYR A 145 -10.43 -11.42 8.90
CA TYR A 145 -9.94 -10.38 8.00
C TYR A 145 -9.16 -10.98 6.81
N ALA A 146 -8.21 -11.86 7.11
CA ALA A 146 -7.41 -12.51 6.07
C ALA A 146 -8.29 -13.27 5.07
N ASP A 147 -9.26 -14.02 5.56
CA ASP A 147 -10.15 -14.82 4.74
C ASP A 147 -11.07 -13.95 3.87
N ARG A 148 -11.50 -12.78 4.36
CA ARG A 148 -12.26 -11.81 3.54
C ARG A 148 -11.41 -11.25 2.40
N VAL A 149 -10.19 -10.83 2.68
CA VAL A 149 -9.28 -10.30 1.64
C VAL A 149 -8.99 -11.39 0.60
N LEU A 150 -8.70 -12.61 1.04
CA LEU A 150 -8.45 -13.73 0.13
C LEU A 150 -9.67 -14.05 -0.73
N SER A 151 -10.88 -13.98 -0.18
CA SER A 151 -12.13 -14.17 -0.93
C SER A 151 -12.31 -13.10 -2.01
N ILE A 152 -12.04 -11.85 -1.70
CA ILE A 152 -12.07 -10.76 -2.68
C ILE A 152 -11.01 -10.99 -3.77
N TYR A 153 -9.80 -11.31 -3.37
CA TYR A 153 -8.70 -11.60 -4.29
C TYR A 153 -9.07 -12.71 -5.28
N GLU A 154 -9.63 -13.81 -4.80
CA GLU A 154 -10.09 -14.93 -5.66
C GLU A 154 -11.23 -14.52 -6.58
N GLN A 155 -12.14 -13.67 -6.12
CA GLN A 155 -13.30 -13.24 -6.90
C GLN A 155 -12.90 -12.36 -8.10
N TYR A 156 -11.92 -11.50 -7.95
CA TYR A 156 -11.63 -10.45 -8.93
C TYR A 156 -10.34 -10.66 -9.74
N ARG A 157 -9.46 -11.53 -9.34
CA ARG A 157 -8.21 -11.75 -10.07
C ARG A 157 -8.40 -12.45 -11.43
#